data_97310d76123b65457f8c568ec111aeaa
#
_entry.id   97310d76123b65457f8c568ec111aeaa
#
_cell.length_a   1.000
_cell.length_b   1.000
_cell.length_c   1.000
_cell.angle_alpha   90.00
_cell.angle_beta   90.00
_cell.angle_gamma   90.00
#
_symmetry.space_group_name_H-M   'P 1'
#
loop_
_entity.id
_entity.type
_entity.pdbx_description
1 polymer ?
#
loop_
_entity_poly.entity_id
_entity_poly.type
_entity_poly.pdbx_seq_one_letter_code
_entity_poly.pdbx_strand_id
1 'polypeptide(L)'
;MVNKQNILDNVAEYSAEQIVEYIQQGIVTFDELVKDTDGEFDAVKRKKVKELLDNADELAWERVQNEYTIETAQWYLDRFPNGAYRNQVRSIKTEIEKQKEDEYIQTTTDDAWILVDKNNSDSLREFINKFPNSNHVEEANKLINQLLYYEIMGVNADTLVSQIHGFQTDKNLPTIEQKDNRIIDTIEDYIKNRKIAKEDFLAKLSEDHNLLSSGVVKRLINQGIILTTDLLTLNIDKAFIQRMFKGENAITFRTPEKLDRIHKQSTEIYFWGIPSSGKSCALGAILSVAASGRIAKSMDPDTSSQGYGYMTKLIDLFQDGKIGTLLEGTPVDSFYEMGFDLIDKENRIHPITCIDMAGELMRCMYKENAGDPMLDTDLEMLDTMTKVLIDNRSTNRKIHIFVIEYGAENRLYEGLPQKVYLNGAVSYIKNTGIFKKDTDAIYILITKADKAKDNRIDTFNQYINNNYLGFYNGLEQICQVNEIKPVEKLAFSLGDVCFQNYCKFNARPAENVVKLILLNTASFRGGKRGWFERKLKG
;
A
#
# COMPACT_ATOMS: atom_id res chain seq x y z
N MET A 1 -57.73 57.25 -23.74
CA MET A 1 -56.65 57.37 -22.76
C MET A 1 -56.79 58.72 -22.07
N VAL A 2 -56.84 58.71 -20.76
CA VAL A 2 -56.84 59.95 -20.00
C VAL A 2 -55.43 60.53 -20.12
N ASN A 3 -55.31 61.75 -20.62
CA ASN A 3 -54.01 62.43 -20.73
C ASN A 3 -53.93 63.56 -19.69
N LYS A 4 -52.73 64.07 -19.44
CA LYS A 4 -52.47 65.11 -18.45
C LYS A 4 -53.34 66.32 -18.57
N GLN A 5 -53.50 66.83 -19.79
CA GLN A 5 -54.33 68.02 -20.05
C GLN A 5 -55.79 67.78 -19.69
N ASN A 6 -56.35 66.61 -20.01
CA ASN A 6 -57.70 66.26 -19.66
C ASN A 6 -57.93 66.20 -18.14
N ILE A 7 -56.95 65.74 -17.39
CA ILE A 7 -57.01 65.73 -15.90
C ILE A 7 -56.95 67.14 -15.34
N LEU A 8 -56.12 68.01 -15.86
CA LEU A 8 -56.02 69.40 -15.44
C LEU A 8 -57.32 70.21 -15.72
N ASP A 9 -57.84 70.04 -16.93
CA ASP A 9 -59.04 70.77 -17.36
C ASP A 9 -60.36 70.33 -16.64
N ASN A 10 -60.40 69.12 -16.11
CA ASN A 10 -61.58 68.54 -15.48
C ASN A 10 -61.36 68.02 -14.06
N VAL A 11 -60.40 68.59 -13.33
CA VAL A 11 -59.99 68.14 -11.96
C VAL A 11 -61.18 68.15 -10.98
N ALA A 12 -62.15 69.02 -11.17
CA ALA A 12 -63.38 69.09 -10.36
C ALA A 12 -64.26 67.83 -10.47
N GLU A 13 -64.28 67.16 -11.62
CA GLU A 13 -65.06 65.98 -11.89
C GLU A 13 -64.51 64.68 -11.34
N TYR A 14 -63.17 64.62 -11.07
CA TYR A 14 -62.50 63.44 -10.53
C TYR A 14 -62.60 63.34 -9.01
N SER A 15 -62.78 62.12 -8.49
CA SER A 15 -62.74 61.91 -7.06
C SER A 15 -61.28 62.04 -6.53
N ALA A 16 -61.12 62.24 -5.23
CA ALA A 16 -59.78 62.31 -4.63
C ALA A 16 -58.95 61.02 -4.84
N GLU A 17 -59.62 59.89 -4.82
CA GLU A 17 -59.01 58.54 -5.07
C GLU A 17 -58.53 58.42 -6.52
N GLN A 18 -59.28 58.88 -7.49
CA GLN A 18 -58.90 58.88 -8.92
C GLN A 18 -57.72 59.82 -9.19
N ILE A 19 -57.70 60.97 -8.54
CA ILE A 19 -56.60 61.92 -8.62
C ILE A 19 -55.29 61.28 -8.03
N VAL A 20 -55.37 60.63 -6.86
CA VAL A 20 -54.28 59.90 -6.29
C VAL A 20 -53.74 58.84 -7.23
N GLU A 21 -54.60 58.06 -7.89
CA GLU A 21 -54.23 57.07 -8.89
C GLU A 21 -53.45 57.68 -10.06
N TYR A 22 -53.92 58.79 -10.63
CA TYR A 22 -53.23 59.50 -11.71
C TYR A 22 -51.86 60.07 -11.29
N ILE A 23 -51.73 60.54 -10.04
CA ILE A 23 -50.47 60.98 -9.49
C ILE A 23 -49.50 59.76 -9.36
N GLN A 24 -49.98 58.67 -8.82
CA GLN A 24 -49.16 57.45 -8.67
C GLN A 24 -48.75 56.80 -10.00
N GLN A 25 -49.57 56.98 -11.07
CA GLN A 25 -49.24 56.58 -12.44
C GLN A 25 -48.28 57.56 -13.12
N GLY A 26 -47.91 58.65 -12.48
CA GLY A 26 -47.01 59.67 -13.04
C GLY A 26 -47.61 60.50 -14.17
N ILE A 27 -48.94 60.47 -14.38
CA ILE A 27 -49.64 61.22 -15.43
C ILE A 27 -49.68 62.71 -15.08
N VAL A 28 -49.88 63.04 -13.83
CA VAL A 28 -49.91 64.40 -13.28
C VAL A 28 -49.27 64.45 -11.90
N THR A 29 -48.74 65.61 -11.51
CA THR A 29 -48.20 65.78 -10.15
C THR A 29 -49.14 66.61 -9.29
N PHE A 30 -49.04 66.47 -7.95
CA PHE A 30 -49.87 67.26 -7.04
C PHE A 30 -49.59 68.76 -7.21
N ASP A 31 -48.32 69.15 -7.44
CA ASP A 31 -47.98 70.57 -7.65
C ASP A 31 -48.57 71.17 -8.94
N GLU A 32 -48.60 70.36 -10.00
CA GLU A 32 -49.26 70.77 -11.28
C GLU A 32 -50.79 70.99 -11.07
N LEU A 33 -51.42 70.08 -10.35
CA LEU A 33 -52.82 70.21 -10.03
C LEU A 33 -53.12 71.48 -9.20
N VAL A 34 -52.20 71.84 -8.29
CA VAL A 34 -52.35 73.06 -7.50
C VAL A 34 -52.12 74.32 -8.34
N LYS A 35 -51.21 74.29 -9.33
CA LYS A 35 -50.81 75.46 -10.11
C LYS A 35 -51.69 75.69 -11.35
N ASP A 36 -52.01 74.60 -12.06
CA ASP A 36 -52.52 74.69 -13.44
C ASP A 36 -54.02 74.46 -13.57
N THR A 37 -54.78 74.42 -12.44
CA THR A 37 -56.26 74.18 -12.44
C THR A 37 -57.09 75.40 -12.08
N ASP A 38 -56.54 76.62 -12.10
CA ASP A 38 -57.18 77.90 -11.82
C ASP A 38 -58.17 77.91 -10.63
N GLY A 39 -57.85 77.08 -9.59
CA GLY A 39 -58.67 76.98 -8.37
C GLY A 39 -59.74 75.91 -8.36
N GLU A 40 -59.93 75.17 -9.45
CA GLU A 40 -60.91 74.06 -9.53
C GLU A 40 -60.51 72.85 -8.67
N PHE A 41 -59.27 72.75 -8.33
CA PHE A 41 -58.76 71.82 -7.32
C PHE A 41 -58.90 72.47 -5.93
N ASP A 42 -60.12 72.35 -5.38
CA ASP A 42 -60.48 73.04 -4.12
C ASP A 42 -59.68 72.58 -2.88
N ALA A 43 -59.71 73.41 -1.85
CA ALA A 43 -58.91 73.16 -0.63
C ALA A 43 -59.27 71.85 0.11
N VAL A 44 -60.56 71.47 0.07
CA VAL A 44 -61.02 70.23 0.74
C VAL A 44 -60.52 69.01 -0.02
N LYS A 45 -60.67 69.03 -1.35
CA LYS A 45 -60.16 67.95 -2.21
C LYS A 45 -58.66 67.87 -2.19
N ARG A 46 -57.94 69.01 -2.17
CA ARG A 46 -56.46 69.04 -1.97
C ARG A 46 -56.04 68.36 -0.68
N LYS A 47 -56.69 68.68 0.45
CA LYS A 47 -56.44 68.10 1.72
C LYS A 47 -56.66 66.58 1.70
N LYS A 48 -57.74 66.11 1.17
CA LYS A 48 -58.06 64.68 1.08
C LYS A 48 -57.08 63.91 0.19
N VAL A 49 -56.75 64.49 -0.99
CA VAL A 49 -55.72 63.87 -1.89
C VAL A 49 -54.40 63.77 -1.20
N LYS A 50 -53.97 64.81 -0.47
CA LYS A 50 -52.71 64.79 0.28
C LYS A 50 -52.73 63.74 1.38
N GLU A 51 -53.79 63.64 2.19
CA GLU A 51 -53.95 62.62 3.22
C GLU A 51 -53.90 61.18 2.63
N LEU A 52 -54.50 60.96 1.47
CA LEU A 52 -54.47 59.67 0.79
C LEU A 52 -53.09 59.34 0.22
N LEU A 53 -52.34 60.32 -0.29
CA LEU A 53 -50.97 60.14 -0.77
C LEU A 53 -50.01 59.88 0.40
N ASP A 54 -50.12 60.63 1.50
CA ASP A 54 -49.29 60.43 2.69
C ASP A 54 -49.54 59.03 3.30
N ASN A 55 -50.79 58.58 3.39
CA ASN A 55 -51.14 57.22 3.85
C ASN A 55 -50.64 56.12 2.91
N ALA A 56 -50.73 56.34 1.58
CA ALA A 56 -50.17 55.38 0.61
C ALA A 56 -48.64 55.29 0.64
N ASP A 57 -47.95 56.40 0.91
CA ASP A 57 -46.51 56.47 1.05
C ASP A 57 -46.04 55.72 2.34
N GLU A 58 -46.77 55.92 3.46
CA GLU A 58 -46.52 55.23 4.74
C GLU A 58 -46.70 53.72 4.61
N LEU A 59 -47.79 53.22 4.00
CA LEU A 59 -48.04 51.80 3.74
C LEU A 59 -46.97 51.20 2.81
N ALA A 60 -46.56 51.95 1.81
CA ALA A 60 -45.48 51.50 0.90
C ALA A 60 -44.13 51.42 1.62
N TRP A 61 -43.84 52.32 2.54
CA TRP A 61 -42.67 52.27 3.38
C TRP A 61 -42.68 51.06 4.33
N GLU A 62 -43.82 50.80 5.01
CA GLU A 62 -43.99 49.59 5.82
C GLU A 62 -43.72 48.33 5.04
N ARG A 63 -44.19 48.28 3.78
CA ARG A 63 -43.90 47.15 2.90
C ARG A 63 -42.39 46.98 2.62
N VAL A 64 -41.65 48.04 2.33
CA VAL A 64 -40.20 48.00 2.14
C VAL A 64 -39.46 47.47 3.37
N GLN A 65 -39.92 47.91 4.54
CA GLN A 65 -39.31 47.45 5.81
C GLN A 65 -39.59 45.97 6.10
N ASN A 66 -40.82 45.52 5.77
CA ASN A 66 -41.20 44.11 6.03
C ASN A 66 -40.59 43.13 5.04
N GLU A 67 -40.56 43.46 3.74
CA GLU A 67 -40.03 42.59 2.71
C GLU A 67 -38.52 42.67 2.56
N TYR A 68 -37.92 43.83 2.84
CA TYR A 68 -36.47 44.11 2.85
C TYR A 68 -35.74 43.55 1.63
N THR A 69 -36.24 43.82 0.41
CA THR A 69 -35.67 43.35 -0.85
C THR A 69 -35.33 44.51 -1.79
N ILE A 70 -34.37 44.26 -2.74
CA ILE A 70 -34.01 45.25 -3.76
C ILE A 70 -35.23 45.59 -4.61
N GLU A 71 -36.04 44.60 -4.93
CA GLU A 71 -37.24 44.71 -5.76
C GLU A 71 -38.28 45.63 -5.12
N THR A 72 -38.55 45.47 -3.82
CA THR A 72 -39.50 46.32 -3.09
C THR A 72 -38.97 47.73 -2.89
N ALA A 73 -37.66 47.87 -2.61
CA ALA A 73 -37.01 49.18 -2.51
C ALA A 73 -37.08 49.91 -3.87
N GLN A 74 -36.79 49.27 -4.97
CA GLN A 74 -36.89 49.87 -6.30
C GLN A 74 -38.35 50.20 -6.67
N TRP A 75 -39.31 49.29 -6.39
CA TRP A 75 -40.72 49.52 -6.58
C TRP A 75 -41.23 50.81 -5.84
N TYR A 76 -40.78 51.01 -4.59
CA TYR A 76 -41.08 52.24 -3.85
C TYR A 76 -40.48 53.48 -4.54
N LEU A 77 -39.18 53.43 -4.90
CA LEU A 77 -38.48 54.56 -5.51
C LEU A 77 -39.11 55.00 -6.84
N ASP A 78 -39.66 54.09 -7.60
CA ASP A 78 -40.34 54.35 -8.89
C ASP A 78 -41.74 54.92 -8.69
N ARG A 79 -42.45 54.45 -7.67
CA ARG A 79 -43.86 54.79 -7.47
C ARG A 79 -44.03 56.07 -6.60
N PHE A 80 -43.07 56.33 -5.73
CA PHE A 80 -43.09 57.51 -4.85
C PHE A 80 -41.85 58.40 -5.07
N PRO A 81 -41.73 59.06 -6.24
CA PRO A 81 -40.54 59.85 -6.58
C PRO A 81 -40.28 61.02 -5.61
N ASN A 82 -41.31 61.52 -4.92
CA ASN A 82 -41.28 62.58 -3.93
C ASN A 82 -41.73 62.10 -2.54
N GLY A 83 -41.71 60.77 -2.28
CA GLY A 83 -42.12 60.18 -1.02
C GLY A 83 -41.26 60.58 0.14
N ALA A 84 -41.85 60.68 1.33
CA ALA A 84 -41.17 61.13 2.56
C ALA A 84 -40.02 60.21 2.96
N TYR A 85 -40.09 58.91 2.62
CA TYR A 85 -39.15 57.87 3.00
C TYR A 85 -38.10 57.54 1.92
N ARG A 86 -38.09 58.28 0.81
CA ARG A 86 -37.23 58.00 -0.37
C ARG A 86 -35.75 57.85 0.00
N ASN A 87 -35.24 58.67 0.90
CA ASN A 87 -33.83 58.60 1.28
C ASN A 87 -33.51 57.34 2.12
N GLN A 88 -34.44 56.99 3.01
CA GLN A 88 -34.30 55.76 3.82
C GLN A 88 -34.36 54.52 2.92
N VAL A 89 -35.27 54.50 1.92
CA VAL A 89 -35.36 53.39 0.95
C VAL A 89 -34.10 53.28 0.09
N ARG A 90 -33.50 54.41 -0.33
CA ARG A 90 -32.21 54.38 -1.04
C ARG A 90 -31.10 53.78 -0.18
N SER A 91 -31.04 54.15 1.10
CA SER A 91 -30.06 53.60 2.02
C SER A 91 -30.21 52.11 2.21
N ILE A 92 -31.45 51.63 2.40
CA ILE A 92 -31.76 50.18 2.49
C ILE A 92 -31.34 49.45 1.22
N LYS A 93 -31.68 49.99 0.05
CA LYS A 93 -31.31 49.39 -1.22
C LYS A 93 -29.79 49.23 -1.35
N THR A 94 -29.05 50.28 -1.07
CA THR A 94 -27.58 50.28 -1.09
C THR A 94 -26.98 49.27 -0.10
N GLU A 95 -27.59 49.18 1.09
CA GLU A 95 -27.16 48.23 2.11
C GLU A 95 -27.34 46.79 1.68
N ILE A 96 -28.51 46.44 1.09
CA ILE A 96 -28.80 45.09 0.57
C ILE A 96 -27.87 44.77 -0.60
N GLU A 97 -27.63 45.71 -1.53
CA GLU A 97 -26.70 45.52 -2.64
C GLU A 97 -25.31 45.22 -2.15
N LYS A 98 -24.83 45.96 -1.14
CA LYS A 98 -23.54 45.72 -0.51
C LYS A 98 -23.45 44.36 0.21
N GLN A 99 -24.47 43.99 0.98
CA GLN A 99 -24.53 42.68 1.64
C GLN A 99 -24.45 41.52 0.63
N LYS A 100 -25.20 41.61 -0.50
CA LYS A 100 -25.12 40.60 -1.57
C LYS A 100 -23.75 40.54 -2.24
N GLU A 101 -23.09 41.66 -2.44
CA GLU A 101 -21.72 41.72 -2.98
C GLU A 101 -20.70 41.10 -2.02
N ASP A 102 -20.77 41.41 -0.74
CA ASP A 102 -19.91 40.86 0.31
C ASP A 102 -20.11 39.33 0.44
N GLU A 103 -21.37 38.83 0.39
CA GLU A 103 -21.70 37.41 0.43
C GLU A 103 -21.16 36.68 -0.81
N TYR A 104 -21.30 37.26 -2.01
CA TYR A 104 -20.74 36.71 -3.24
C TYR A 104 -19.22 36.63 -3.21
N ILE A 105 -18.53 37.67 -2.73
CA ILE A 105 -17.08 37.69 -2.55
C ILE A 105 -16.65 36.62 -1.55
N GLN A 106 -17.33 36.49 -0.42
CA GLN A 106 -17.03 35.48 0.61
C GLN A 106 -17.18 34.06 0.04
N THR A 107 -18.30 33.76 -0.63
CA THR A 107 -18.53 32.45 -1.23
C THR A 107 -17.46 32.13 -2.28
N THR A 108 -17.09 33.10 -3.13
CA THR A 108 -16.05 32.92 -4.15
C THR A 108 -14.68 32.67 -3.52
N THR A 109 -14.34 33.34 -2.40
CA THR A 109 -13.06 33.13 -1.70
C THR A 109 -13.03 31.82 -0.94
N ASP A 110 -14.14 31.36 -0.36
CA ASP A 110 -14.26 30.06 0.31
C ASP A 110 -14.12 28.90 -0.70
N ASP A 111 -14.76 28.99 -1.85
CA ASP A 111 -14.61 28.02 -2.93
C ASP A 111 -13.17 27.96 -3.45
N ALA A 112 -12.55 29.13 -3.62
CA ALA A 112 -11.15 29.19 -4.02
C ALA A 112 -10.22 28.60 -2.94
N TRP A 113 -10.49 28.82 -1.65
CA TRP A 113 -9.72 28.29 -0.54
C TRP A 113 -9.75 26.77 -0.44
N ILE A 114 -10.87 26.12 -0.81
CA ILE A 114 -10.99 24.66 -0.88
C ILE A 114 -10.01 24.08 -1.89
N LEU A 115 -9.76 24.79 -3.01
CA LEU A 115 -8.89 24.34 -4.10
C LEU A 115 -7.40 24.65 -3.87
N VAL A 116 -7.06 25.46 -2.86
CA VAL A 116 -5.64 25.80 -2.56
C VAL A 116 -4.90 24.57 -2.07
N ASP A 117 -3.74 24.30 -2.67
CA ASP A 117 -2.80 23.32 -2.13
C ASP A 117 -2.12 23.89 -0.87
N LYS A 118 -2.59 23.43 0.28
CA LYS A 118 -2.16 23.90 1.61
C LYS A 118 -0.78 23.37 2.02
N ASN A 119 -0.19 22.49 1.23
CA ASN A 119 1.18 21.98 1.42
C ASN A 119 2.19 22.67 0.49
N ASN A 120 1.76 23.64 -0.30
CA ASN A 120 2.60 24.39 -1.23
C ASN A 120 2.59 25.89 -0.89
N SER A 121 3.75 26.41 -0.51
CA SER A 121 3.89 27.82 -0.10
C SER A 121 3.57 28.80 -1.25
N ASP A 122 3.84 28.42 -2.50
CA ASP A 122 3.58 29.29 -3.66
C ASP A 122 2.08 29.34 -3.96
N SER A 123 1.37 28.20 -3.89
CA SER A 123 -0.09 28.14 -4.01
C SER A 123 -0.80 28.99 -2.94
N LEU A 124 -0.31 28.96 -1.71
CA LEU A 124 -0.82 29.81 -0.62
C LEU A 124 -0.57 31.29 -0.87
N ARG A 125 0.64 31.66 -1.36
CA ARG A 125 0.97 33.05 -1.73
C ARG A 125 0.13 33.55 -2.91
N GLU A 126 -0.11 32.71 -3.91
CA GLU A 126 -0.97 33.04 -5.04
C GLU A 126 -2.41 33.32 -4.58
N PHE A 127 -2.94 32.51 -3.66
CA PHE A 127 -4.25 32.76 -3.05
C PHE A 127 -4.29 34.10 -2.32
N ILE A 128 -3.30 34.42 -1.47
CA ILE A 128 -3.24 35.69 -0.75
C ILE A 128 -3.19 36.87 -1.73
N ASN A 129 -2.39 36.78 -2.80
CA ASN A 129 -2.29 37.82 -3.81
C ASN A 129 -3.61 38.04 -4.55
N LYS A 130 -4.35 36.99 -4.83
CA LYS A 130 -5.62 37.05 -5.55
C LYS A 130 -6.78 37.51 -4.64
N PHE A 131 -6.76 37.14 -3.38
CA PHE A 131 -7.82 37.42 -2.40
C PHE A 131 -7.25 38.06 -1.11
N PRO A 132 -6.66 39.26 -1.17
CA PRO A 132 -5.95 39.86 -0.03
C PRO A 132 -6.85 40.22 1.16
N ASN A 133 -8.15 40.33 0.94
CA ASN A 133 -9.15 40.67 1.98
C ASN A 133 -9.96 39.42 2.43
N SER A 134 -9.57 38.21 2.03
CA SER A 134 -10.24 36.98 2.45
C SER A 134 -10.00 36.69 3.94
N ASN A 135 -10.99 36.10 4.60
CA ASN A 135 -10.90 35.63 5.98
C ASN A 135 -9.84 34.51 6.13
N HIS A 136 -9.41 33.87 5.03
CA HIS A 136 -8.40 32.80 5.01
C HIS A 136 -6.96 33.30 4.93
N VAL A 137 -6.71 34.61 4.77
CA VAL A 137 -5.34 35.17 4.64
C VAL A 137 -4.49 34.92 5.88
N GLU A 138 -5.07 35.01 7.07
CA GLU A 138 -4.35 34.74 8.31
C GLU A 138 -3.93 33.26 8.41
N GLU A 139 -4.83 32.35 8.08
CA GLU A 139 -4.57 30.91 8.04
C GLU A 139 -3.50 30.58 6.98
N ALA A 140 -3.60 31.16 5.78
CA ALA A 140 -2.62 30.97 4.72
C ALA A 140 -1.21 31.42 5.14
N ASN A 141 -1.07 32.57 5.78
CA ASN A 141 0.21 33.05 6.31
C ASN A 141 0.78 32.14 7.41
N LYS A 142 -0.07 31.64 8.30
CA LYS A 142 0.33 30.68 9.33
C LYS A 142 0.87 29.39 8.70
N LEU A 143 0.21 28.86 7.66
CA LEU A 143 0.65 27.67 6.93
C LEU A 143 1.99 27.92 6.22
N ILE A 144 2.16 29.06 5.55
CA ILE A 144 3.44 29.42 4.91
C ILE A 144 4.58 29.43 5.94
N ASN A 145 4.39 30.05 7.08
CA ASN A 145 5.41 30.10 8.13
C ASN A 145 5.73 28.69 8.68
N GLN A 146 4.74 27.83 8.80
CA GLN A 146 4.92 26.44 9.23
C GLN A 146 5.71 25.62 8.20
N LEU A 147 5.40 25.73 6.91
CA LEU A 147 6.11 25.05 5.84
C LEU A 147 7.58 25.51 5.76
N LEU A 148 7.83 26.83 5.83
CA LEU A 148 9.18 27.38 5.86
C LEU A 148 9.97 26.91 7.09
N TYR A 149 9.35 26.81 8.26
CA TYR A 149 10.00 26.28 9.46
C TYR A 149 10.46 24.83 9.24
N TYR A 150 9.62 23.96 8.67
CA TYR A 150 9.99 22.57 8.40
C TYR A 150 11.08 22.45 7.34
N GLU A 151 11.04 23.29 6.30
CA GLU A 151 12.09 23.37 5.29
C GLU A 151 13.45 23.75 5.91
N ILE A 152 13.50 24.79 6.75
CA ILE A 152 14.72 25.22 7.46
C ILE A 152 15.24 24.12 8.38
N MET A 153 14.35 23.39 9.04
CA MET A 153 14.71 22.26 9.92
C MET A 153 15.10 20.98 9.16
N GLY A 154 15.05 20.99 7.84
CA GLY A 154 15.37 19.84 7.00
C GLY A 154 14.38 18.67 7.15
N VAL A 155 13.13 18.96 7.57
CA VAL A 155 12.07 17.95 7.69
C VAL A 155 11.49 17.71 6.29
N ASN A 156 11.71 16.50 5.76
CA ASN A 156 11.24 16.08 4.44
C ASN A 156 10.92 14.58 4.41
N ALA A 157 10.53 14.04 3.28
CA ALA A 157 10.20 12.62 3.12
C ALA A 157 11.41 11.70 3.40
N ASP A 158 12.64 12.11 3.08
CA ASP A 158 13.84 11.31 3.34
C ASP A 158 14.14 11.22 4.84
N THR A 159 13.90 12.29 5.60
CA THR A 159 14.01 12.24 7.08
C THR A 159 12.98 11.32 7.69
N LEU A 160 11.75 11.27 7.17
CA LEU A 160 10.72 10.31 7.59
C LEU A 160 11.17 8.87 7.30
N VAL A 161 11.64 8.59 6.08
CA VAL A 161 12.16 7.26 5.69
C VAL A 161 13.30 6.82 6.61
N SER A 162 14.24 7.73 6.91
CA SER A 162 15.35 7.47 7.82
C SER A 162 14.88 7.12 9.23
N GLN A 163 13.85 7.79 9.75
CA GLN A 163 13.26 7.46 11.05
C GLN A 163 12.55 6.10 11.03
N ILE A 164 11.81 5.77 9.96
CA ILE A 164 11.19 4.45 9.79
C ILE A 164 12.24 3.34 9.86
N HIS A 165 13.33 3.46 9.11
CA HIS A 165 14.43 2.50 9.18
C HIS A 165 15.09 2.43 10.57
N GLY A 166 15.22 3.58 11.24
CA GLY A 166 15.68 3.64 12.61
C GLY A 166 14.81 2.79 13.56
N PHE A 167 13.49 2.93 13.49
CA PHE A 167 12.57 2.15 14.34
C PHE A 167 12.59 0.66 14.00
N GLN A 168 12.72 0.29 12.71
CA GLN A 168 12.81 -1.11 12.29
C GLN A 168 14.02 -1.82 12.90
N THR A 169 15.11 -1.10 13.12
CA THR A 169 16.37 -1.62 13.64
C THR A 169 16.60 -1.35 15.13
N ASP A 170 15.72 -0.58 15.79
CA ASP A 170 15.87 -0.18 17.19
C ASP A 170 15.75 -1.39 18.13
N LYS A 171 16.81 -1.62 18.91
CA LYS A 171 16.87 -2.67 19.93
C LYS A 171 16.03 -2.36 21.17
N ASN A 172 15.71 -1.09 21.42
CA ASN A 172 14.86 -0.67 22.53
C ASN A 172 13.37 -0.90 22.25
N LEU A 173 13.01 -1.27 21.01
CA LEU A 173 11.69 -1.68 20.57
C LEU A 173 11.70 -3.19 20.27
N PRO A 174 11.61 -4.06 21.29
CA PRO A 174 11.86 -5.49 21.14
C PRO A 174 10.77 -6.22 20.35
N THR A 175 9.53 -5.68 20.27
CA THR A 175 8.43 -6.35 19.55
C THR A 175 8.13 -5.65 18.21
N ILE A 176 7.66 -6.43 17.24
CA ILE A 176 7.17 -5.91 15.96
C ILE A 176 6.04 -4.90 16.18
N GLU A 177 5.13 -5.19 17.09
CA GLU A 177 4.00 -4.32 17.41
C GLU A 177 4.47 -2.94 17.92
N GLN A 178 5.48 -2.89 18.79
CA GLN A 178 6.03 -1.62 19.28
C GLN A 178 6.68 -0.81 18.16
N LYS A 179 7.42 -1.47 17.26
CA LYS A 179 8.02 -0.84 16.07
C LYS A 179 6.95 -0.28 15.15
N ASP A 180 5.95 -1.10 14.82
CA ASP A 180 4.84 -0.72 13.95
C ASP A 180 4.05 0.46 14.52
N ASN A 181 3.74 0.45 15.83
CA ASN A 181 3.07 1.56 16.50
C ASN A 181 3.87 2.85 16.35
N ARG A 182 5.18 2.80 16.62
CA ARG A 182 6.06 3.97 16.51
C ARG A 182 6.15 4.51 15.10
N ILE A 183 6.19 3.63 14.10
CA ILE A 183 6.19 3.99 12.68
C ILE A 183 4.87 4.69 12.32
N ILE A 184 3.74 4.13 12.72
CA ILE A 184 2.41 4.70 12.42
C ILE A 184 2.25 6.08 13.04
N ASP A 185 2.55 6.21 14.35
CA ASP A 185 2.45 7.48 15.06
C ASP A 185 3.33 8.57 14.40
N THR A 186 4.51 8.19 13.91
CA THR A 186 5.42 9.12 13.24
C THR A 186 4.90 9.52 11.86
N ILE A 187 4.40 8.58 11.05
CA ILE A 187 3.81 8.89 9.74
C ILE A 187 2.57 9.77 9.92
N GLU A 188 1.73 9.45 10.90
CA GLU A 188 0.55 10.25 11.23
C GLU A 188 0.93 11.69 11.59
N ASP A 189 1.94 11.86 12.46
CA ASP A 189 2.46 13.18 12.86
C ASP A 189 3.00 13.96 11.66
N TYR A 190 3.74 13.31 10.76
CA TYR A 190 4.29 13.98 9.59
C TYR A 190 3.21 14.45 8.60
N ILE A 191 2.18 13.62 8.37
CA ILE A 191 1.13 13.92 7.40
C ILE A 191 0.06 14.85 7.99
N LYS A 192 -0.48 14.54 9.19
CA LYS A 192 -1.55 15.35 9.81
C LYS A 192 -1.08 16.73 10.21
N ASN A 193 0.16 16.86 10.68
CA ASN A 193 0.75 18.16 11.04
C ASN A 193 1.42 18.86 9.84
N ARG A 194 1.20 18.34 8.60
CA ARG A 194 1.70 18.93 7.36
C ARG A 194 3.22 19.19 7.37
N LYS A 195 3.99 18.32 8.00
CA LYS A 195 5.45 18.35 7.96
C LYS A 195 5.98 17.98 6.58
N ILE A 196 5.25 17.11 5.87
CA ILE A 196 5.46 16.75 4.47
C ILE A 196 4.10 16.63 3.77
N ALA A 197 4.09 16.72 2.44
CA ALA A 197 2.92 16.36 1.65
C ALA A 197 2.72 14.83 1.66
N LYS A 198 1.47 14.37 1.64
CA LYS A 198 1.15 12.94 1.53
C LYS A 198 1.72 12.33 0.25
N GLU A 199 1.70 13.10 -0.84
CA GLU A 199 2.21 12.73 -2.16
C GLU A 199 3.72 12.43 -2.12
N ASP A 200 4.51 13.20 -1.36
CA ASP A 200 5.95 12.96 -1.19
C ASP A 200 6.21 11.64 -0.42
N PHE A 201 5.41 11.35 0.59
CA PHE A 201 5.47 10.06 1.27
C PHE A 201 5.09 8.90 0.36
N LEU A 202 4.02 9.03 -0.44
CA LEU A 202 3.61 8.03 -1.41
C LEU A 202 4.68 7.81 -2.49
N ALA A 203 5.38 8.88 -2.93
CA ALA A 203 6.50 8.75 -3.85
C ALA A 203 7.60 7.86 -3.25
N LYS A 204 7.97 8.05 -1.98
CA LYS A 204 8.94 7.18 -1.29
C LYS A 204 8.46 5.73 -1.15
N LEU A 205 7.19 5.53 -0.88
CA LEU A 205 6.59 4.19 -0.82
C LEU A 205 6.57 3.52 -2.22
N SER A 206 6.47 4.30 -3.30
CA SER A 206 6.59 3.82 -4.68
C SER A 206 8.04 3.44 -5.05
N GLU A 207 9.03 4.15 -4.51
CA GLU A 207 10.45 3.81 -4.68
C GLU A 207 10.81 2.51 -3.96
N ASP A 208 10.25 2.29 -2.76
CA ASP A 208 10.42 1.05 -1.98
C ASP A 208 9.08 0.54 -1.43
N HIS A 209 8.46 -0.39 -2.15
CA HIS A 209 7.21 -1.04 -1.72
C HIS A 209 7.37 -1.88 -0.43
N ASN A 210 8.59 -2.10 0.04
CA ASN A 210 8.88 -2.83 1.27
C ASN A 210 9.30 -1.93 2.44
N LEU A 211 9.22 -0.62 2.27
CA LEU A 211 9.45 0.36 3.34
C LEU A 211 8.54 0.10 4.55
N LEU A 212 7.30 -0.31 4.30
CA LEU A 212 6.31 -0.63 5.33
C LEU A 212 5.86 -2.09 5.25
N SER A 213 5.48 -2.67 6.40
CA SER A 213 4.77 -3.94 6.43
C SER A 213 3.30 -3.77 6.01
N SER A 214 2.69 -4.86 5.53
CA SER A 214 1.25 -4.87 5.20
C SER A 214 0.37 -4.51 6.40
N GLY A 215 0.78 -4.88 7.61
CA GLY A 215 0.09 -4.53 8.85
C GLY A 215 0.06 -3.03 9.09
N VAL A 216 1.20 -2.35 8.91
CA VAL A 216 1.31 -0.89 9.00
C VAL A 216 0.43 -0.21 7.95
N VAL A 217 0.51 -0.65 6.68
CA VAL A 217 -0.30 -0.07 5.58
C VAL A 217 -1.79 -0.20 5.87
N LYS A 218 -2.26 -1.39 6.31
CA LYS A 218 -3.68 -1.60 6.70
C LYS A 218 -4.12 -0.66 7.81
N ARG A 219 -3.29 -0.43 8.82
CA ARG A 219 -3.61 0.47 9.94
C ARG A 219 -3.65 1.93 9.51
N LEU A 220 -2.71 2.38 8.66
CA LEU A 220 -2.73 3.74 8.11
C LEU A 220 -3.99 4.02 7.30
N ILE A 221 -4.49 3.02 6.55
CA ILE A 221 -5.76 3.13 5.82
C ILE A 221 -6.95 3.17 6.78
N ASN A 222 -6.98 2.31 7.80
CA ASN A 222 -8.06 2.30 8.79
C ASN A 222 -8.14 3.61 9.58
N GLN A 223 -7.02 4.29 9.79
CA GLN A 223 -6.92 5.61 10.42
C GLN A 223 -7.18 6.77 9.46
N GLY A 224 -7.37 6.49 8.15
CA GLY A 224 -7.62 7.53 7.14
C GLY A 224 -6.41 8.40 6.80
N ILE A 225 -5.19 7.99 7.18
CA ILE A 225 -3.94 8.72 6.87
C ILE A 225 -3.62 8.58 5.39
N ILE A 226 -3.77 7.38 4.84
CA ILE A 226 -3.74 7.10 3.41
C ILE A 226 -5.04 6.42 3.00
N LEU A 227 -5.37 6.46 1.72
CA LEU A 227 -6.57 5.82 1.16
C LEU A 227 -6.17 4.58 0.34
N THR A 228 -7.10 3.63 0.21
CA THR A 228 -6.90 2.47 -0.69
C THR A 228 -6.63 2.92 -2.13
N THR A 229 -7.22 4.06 -2.56
CA THR A 229 -6.98 4.67 -3.87
C THR A 229 -5.55 5.19 -4.03
N ASP A 230 -4.91 5.62 -2.95
CA ASP A 230 -3.52 6.09 -2.99
C ASP A 230 -2.57 4.94 -3.38
N LEU A 231 -2.88 3.69 -3.01
CA LEU A 231 -2.08 2.52 -3.40
C LEU A 231 -2.12 2.26 -4.91
N LEU A 232 -3.14 2.73 -5.63
CA LEU A 232 -3.20 2.62 -7.09
C LEU A 232 -2.17 3.54 -7.78
N THR A 233 -1.80 4.65 -7.15
CA THR A 233 -0.76 5.56 -7.65
C THR A 233 0.63 4.93 -7.58
N LEU A 234 0.79 3.87 -6.77
CA LEU A 234 2.03 3.10 -6.64
C LEU A 234 2.22 2.05 -7.74
N ASN A 235 1.44 2.08 -8.82
CA ASN A 235 1.41 1.07 -9.89
C ASN A 235 1.11 -0.36 -9.40
N ILE A 236 0.41 -0.50 -8.27
CA ILE A 236 -0.01 -1.78 -7.71
C ILE A 236 -1.36 -2.17 -8.30
N ASP A 237 -1.48 -3.41 -8.79
CA ASP A 237 -2.71 -3.94 -9.38
C ASP A 237 -3.89 -3.89 -8.40
N LYS A 238 -5.07 -3.44 -8.89
CA LYS A 238 -6.28 -3.30 -8.08
C LYS A 238 -6.74 -4.62 -7.47
N ALA A 239 -6.63 -5.72 -8.20
CA ALA A 239 -7.02 -7.04 -7.70
C ALA A 239 -6.05 -7.50 -6.59
N PHE A 240 -4.77 -7.15 -6.72
CA PHE A 240 -3.77 -7.39 -5.68
C PHE A 240 -4.07 -6.61 -4.40
N ILE A 241 -4.40 -5.31 -4.51
CA ILE A 241 -4.80 -4.48 -3.37
C ILE A 241 -6.06 -5.05 -2.70
N GLN A 242 -7.06 -5.45 -3.47
CA GLN A 242 -8.28 -6.05 -2.92
C GLN A 242 -8.03 -7.35 -2.15
N ARG A 243 -7.10 -8.21 -2.62
CA ARG A 243 -6.71 -9.43 -1.89
C ARG A 243 -5.96 -9.11 -0.61
N MET A 244 -5.07 -8.13 -0.62
CA MET A 244 -4.33 -7.67 0.54
C MET A 244 -5.24 -7.30 1.72
N PHE A 245 -6.43 -6.75 1.45
CA PHE A 245 -7.39 -6.33 2.48
C PHE A 245 -8.45 -7.38 2.82
N LYS A 246 -8.50 -8.51 2.12
CA LYS A 246 -9.41 -9.62 2.42
C LYS A 246 -8.95 -10.45 3.62
N GLY A 247 -8.65 -9.87 4.74
CA GLY A 247 -8.51 -10.53 6.03
C GLY A 247 -7.94 -11.96 5.98
N GLU A 248 -6.76 -12.17 5.40
CA GLU A 248 -6.15 -13.48 5.39
C GLU A 248 -5.65 -13.79 6.79
N ASN A 249 -6.17 -14.85 7.38
CA ASN A 249 -5.63 -15.41 8.62
C ASN A 249 -4.18 -15.79 8.36
N ALA A 250 -3.28 -15.41 9.27
CA ALA A 250 -1.91 -15.85 9.25
C ALA A 250 -1.87 -17.37 9.05
N ILE A 251 -1.06 -17.84 8.10
CA ILE A 251 -0.94 -19.28 7.85
C ILE A 251 -0.19 -19.88 9.02
N THR A 252 -0.94 -20.60 9.87
CA THR A 252 -0.35 -21.31 10.98
C THR A 252 0.01 -22.73 10.57
N PHE A 253 1.23 -23.15 10.89
CA PHE A 253 1.69 -24.52 10.71
C PHE A 253 1.60 -25.26 12.05
N ARG A 254 1.19 -26.53 12.00
CA ARG A 254 1.32 -27.40 13.16
C ARG A 254 2.78 -27.85 13.25
N THR A 255 3.31 -27.93 14.46
CA THR A 255 4.61 -28.58 14.70
C THR A 255 4.50 -30.03 14.23
N PRO A 256 5.36 -30.50 13.31
CA PRO A 256 5.32 -31.84 12.79
C PRO A 256 5.78 -32.87 13.84
N GLU A 257 5.45 -34.13 13.63
CA GLU A 257 6.10 -35.21 14.36
C GLU A 257 7.59 -35.24 14.05
N LYS A 258 8.42 -35.67 15.02
CA LYS A 258 9.86 -35.79 14.82
C LYS A 258 10.15 -36.77 13.69
N LEU A 259 10.96 -36.35 12.76
CA LEU A 259 11.38 -37.18 11.62
C LEU A 259 12.58 -38.03 12.06
N ASP A 260 12.49 -39.36 11.91
CA ASP A 260 13.58 -40.29 12.23
C ASP A 260 14.21 -40.93 10.98
N ARG A 261 13.44 -41.07 9.89
CA ARG A 261 13.89 -41.64 8.64
C ARG A 261 12.99 -41.28 7.46
N ILE A 262 13.52 -41.37 6.24
CA ILE A 262 12.75 -41.26 5.00
C ILE A 262 12.28 -42.64 4.57
N HIS A 263 10.99 -42.87 4.48
CA HIS A 263 10.41 -44.15 4.16
C HIS A 263 10.23 -44.40 2.67
N LYS A 264 9.97 -43.34 1.89
CA LYS A 264 9.68 -43.45 0.47
C LYS A 264 10.95 -43.68 -0.33
N GLN A 265 10.95 -44.64 -1.25
CA GLN A 265 11.97 -44.75 -2.30
C GLN A 265 11.79 -43.61 -3.31
N SER A 266 12.69 -42.65 -3.28
CA SER A 266 12.58 -41.40 -4.06
C SER A 266 13.95 -40.76 -4.27
N THR A 267 14.01 -39.68 -5.04
CA THR A 267 15.12 -38.73 -4.95
C THR A 267 14.81 -37.75 -3.84
N GLU A 268 15.66 -37.68 -2.85
CA GLU A 268 15.56 -36.77 -1.70
C GLU A 268 16.17 -35.42 -2.07
N ILE A 269 15.43 -34.32 -1.84
CA ILE A 269 15.87 -32.94 -2.12
C ILE A 269 15.88 -32.15 -0.82
N TYR A 270 17.06 -31.81 -0.35
CA TYR A 270 17.27 -31.12 0.91
C TYR A 270 17.46 -29.61 0.70
N PHE A 271 16.65 -28.80 1.38
CA PHE A 271 16.77 -27.34 1.35
C PHE A 271 17.51 -26.83 2.59
N TRP A 272 18.69 -26.26 2.37
CA TRP A 272 19.57 -25.71 3.37
C TRP A 272 19.54 -24.17 3.33
N GLY A 273 19.67 -23.49 4.45
CA GLY A 273 19.76 -22.03 4.47
C GLY A 273 19.41 -21.48 5.84
N ILE A 274 19.96 -20.32 6.18
CA ILE A 274 19.68 -19.64 7.43
C ILE A 274 18.23 -19.16 7.50
N PRO A 275 17.71 -18.81 8.70
CA PRO A 275 16.40 -18.20 8.83
C PRO A 275 16.26 -16.96 7.95
N SER A 276 15.06 -16.75 7.40
CA SER A 276 14.72 -15.62 6.52
C SER A 276 15.48 -15.53 5.19
N SER A 277 16.24 -16.57 4.80
CA SER A 277 16.88 -16.63 3.47
C SER A 277 15.90 -16.77 2.30
N GLY A 278 14.61 -16.92 2.56
CA GLY A 278 13.59 -17.16 1.53
C GLY A 278 13.42 -18.63 1.13
N LYS A 279 13.98 -19.57 1.89
CA LYS A 279 13.99 -21.02 1.63
C LYS A 279 12.58 -21.58 1.44
N SER A 280 11.68 -21.42 2.43
CA SER A 280 10.33 -21.98 2.39
C SER A 280 9.43 -21.29 1.34
N CYS A 281 9.65 -20.00 1.08
CA CYS A 281 8.98 -19.30 -0.02
C CYS A 281 9.43 -19.81 -1.39
N ALA A 282 10.74 -20.08 -1.59
CA ALA A 282 11.25 -20.66 -2.82
C ALA A 282 10.70 -22.07 -3.01
N LEU A 283 10.71 -22.89 -1.95
CA LEU A 283 10.15 -24.23 -1.97
C LEU A 283 8.64 -24.21 -2.31
N GLY A 284 7.84 -23.34 -1.69
CA GLY A 284 6.42 -23.19 -1.99
C GLY A 284 6.16 -22.81 -3.46
N ALA A 285 6.95 -21.88 -4.00
CA ALA A 285 6.89 -21.50 -5.40
C ALA A 285 7.23 -22.68 -6.34
N ILE A 286 8.27 -23.46 -6.02
CA ILE A 286 8.68 -24.64 -6.77
C ILE A 286 7.58 -25.71 -6.75
N LEU A 287 7.02 -26.02 -5.58
CA LEU A 287 5.93 -26.99 -5.42
C LEU A 287 4.65 -26.56 -6.13
N SER A 288 4.28 -25.28 -6.07
CA SER A 288 3.12 -24.73 -6.78
C SER A 288 3.27 -24.87 -8.29
N VAL A 289 4.46 -24.58 -8.83
CA VAL A 289 4.76 -24.77 -10.26
C VAL A 289 4.76 -26.24 -10.64
N ALA A 290 5.32 -27.13 -9.81
CA ALA A 290 5.28 -28.57 -10.04
C ALA A 290 3.84 -29.10 -10.13
N ALA A 291 2.95 -28.61 -9.26
CA ALA A 291 1.53 -28.98 -9.25
C ALA A 291 0.70 -28.34 -10.40
N SER A 292 1.18 -27.22 -10.99
CA SER A 292 0.40 -26.43 -11.97
C SER A 292 0.17 -27.09 -13.33
N GLY A 293 0.84 -28.20 -13.66
CA GLY A 293 0.78 -28.84 -14.97
C GLY A 293 1.56 -28.14 -16.10
N ARG A 294 2.25 -27.03 -15.80
CA ARG A 294 2.99 -26.23 -16.82
C ARG A 294 4.26 -26.93 -17.30
N ILE A 295 5.05 -27.46 -16.40
CA ILE A 295 6.35 -28.09 -16.67
C ILE A 295 6.20 -29.63 -16.63
N ALA A 296 5.75 -30.15 -15.51
CA ALA A 296 5.30 -31.55 -15.41
C ALA A 296 3.85 -31.69 -15.92
N LYS A 297 3.42 -32.89 -16.22
CA LYS A 297 2.04 -33.21 -16.59
C LYS A 297 1.13 -33.12 -15.36
N SER A 298 1.57 -33.67 -14.23
CA SER A 298 0.87 -33.67 -12.96
C SER A 298 1.83 -33.96 -11.81
N MET A 299 1.40 -33.61 -10.61
CA MET A 299 2.02 -33.96 -9.35
C MET A 299 1.02 -34.80 -8.55
N ASP A 300 1.44 -35.93 -8.05
CA ASP A 300 0.64 -36.85 -7.21
C ASP A 300 1.21 -36.84 -5.79
N PRO A 301 0.59 -36.11 -4.83
CA PRO A 301 1.09 -35.98 -3.46
C PRO A 301 0.98 -37.30 -2.68
N ASP A 302 2.00 -37.59 -1.88
CA ASP A 302 1.96 -38.70 -0.92
C ASP A 302 1.30 -38.22 0.37
N THR A 303 0.03 -38.58 0.55
CA THR A 303 -0.78 -38.18 1.71
C THR A 303 -0.30 -38.79 3.02
N SER A 304 0.57 -39.81 2.97
CA SER A 304 1.15 -40.45 4.16
C SER A 304 2.43 -39.78 4.63
N SER A 305 3.03 -38.86 3.83
CA SER A 305 4.22 -38.16 4.26
C SER A 305 3.93 -37.20 5.40
N GLN A 306 4.87 -37.13 6.37
CA GLN A 306 4.75 -36.33 7.59
C GLN A 306 4.43 -34.85 7.30
N GLY A 307 5.02 -34.27 6.29
CA GLY A 307 4.85 -32.87 5.90
C GLY A 307 3.74 -32.64 4.84
N TYR A 308 2.83 -33.59 4.59
CA TYR A 308 1.77 -33.44 3.58
C TYR A 308 0.95 -32.17 3.77
N GLY A 309 0.48 -31.89 4.99
CA GLY A 309 -0.31 -30.68 5.30
C GLY A 309 0.49 -29.37 5.12
N TYR A 310 1.78 -29.40 5.40
CA TYR A 310 2.68 -28.28 5.14
C TYR A 310 2.86 -28.05 3.63
N MET A 311 3.10 -29.10 2.87
CA MET A 311 3.22 -29.07 1.42
C MET A 311 1.99 -28.46 0.76
N THR A 312 0.78 -28.90 1.15
CA THR A 312 -0.48 -28.39 0.62
C THR A 312 -0.59 -26.87 0.85
N LYS A 313 -0.31 -26.41 2.07
CA LYS A 313 -0.33 -24.97 2.38
C LYS A 313 0.71 -24.16 1.59
N LEU A 314 1.90 -24.71 1.38
CA LEU A 314 2.92 -24.08 0.54
C LEU A 314 2.47 -23.94 -0.92
N ILE A 315 1.82 -24.96 -1.46
CA ILE A 315 1.26 -24.94 -2.82
C ILE A 315 0.18 -23.87 -2.92
N ASP A 316 -0.74 -23.82 -1.96
CA ASP A 316 -1.86 -22.90 -1.94
C ASP A 316 -1.43 -21.42 -1.88
N LEU A 317 -0.28 -21.13 -1.25
CA LEU A 317 0.29 -19.77 -1.19
C LEU A 317 0.51 -19.14 -2.57
N PHE A 318 0.86 -19.95 -3.56
CA PHE A 318 1.20 -19.50 -4.92
C PHE A 318 0.21 -20.02 -5.97
N GLN A 319 -1.04 -20.32 -5.56
CA GLN A 319 -2.08 -20.82 -6.46
C GLN A 319 -2.25 -19.90 -7.68
N ASP A 320 -2.50 -20.52 -8.84
CA ASP A 320 -2.64 -19.86 -10.14
C ASP A 320 -1.39 -19.09 -10.61
N GLY A 321 -0.28 -19.16 -9.88
CA GLY A 321 1.01 -18.60 -10.28
C GLY A 321 1.01 -17.09 -10.51
N LYS A 322 0.06 -16.35 -9.92
CA LYS A 322 -0.06 -14.91 -10.17
C LYS A 322 0.19 -14.05 -8.93
N ILE A 323 -0.46 -14.38 -7.83
CA ILE A 323 -0.40 -13.61 -6.59
C ILE A 323 -0.33 -14.58 -5.42
N GLY A 324 0.60 -14.34 -4.50
CA GLY A 324 0.74 -15.12 -3.28
C GLY A 324 1.00 -14.24 -2.08
N THR A 325 0.78 -14.78 -0.89
CA THR A 325 1.18 -14.17 0.38
C THR A 325 2.43 -14.88 0.89
N LEU A 326 3.46 -14.11 1.27
CA LEU A 326 4.69 -14.67 1.78
C LEU A 326 4.50 -15.20 3.21
N LEU A 327 5.27 -16.23 3.56
CA LEU A 327 5.30 -16.77 4.91
C LEU A 327 5.96 -15.77 5.87
N GLU A 328 5.38 -15.56 7.02
CA GLU A 328 5.97 -14.74 8.09
C GLU A 328 7.15 -15.44 8.77
N GLY A 329 7.26 -16.76 8.65
CA GLY A 329 8.34 -17.59 9.16
C GLY A 329 7.98 -19.07 9.17
N THR A 330 8.99 -19.95 9.10
CA THR A 330 8.81 -21.38 9.36
C THR A 330 8.96 -21.62 10.85
N PRO A 331 8.15 -22.49 11.47
CA PRO A 331 8.33 -22.84 12.88
C PRO A 331 9.75 -23.32 13.16
N VAL A 332 10.33 -22.82 14.24
CA VAL A 332 11.65 -23.23 14.74
C VAL A 332 11.59 -24.73 15.08
N ASP A 333 12.69 -25.44 14.90
CA ASP A 333 12.89 -26.87 15.22
C ASP A 333 12.08 -27.85 14.34
N SER A 334 11.67 -27.42 13.14
CA SER A 334 10.86 -28.26 12.26
C SER A 334 11.64 -28.83 11.09
N PHE A 335 11.44 -30.14 10.86
CA PHE A 335 11.82 -30.85 9.64
C PHE A 335 10.54 -31.35 8.98
N TYR A 336 10.31 -30.93 7.72
CA TYR A 336 9.12 -31.36 6.97
C TYR A 336 9.51 -32.28 5.83
N GLU A 337 9.04 -33.52 5.87
CA GLU A 337 9.14 -34.50 4.79
C GLU A 337 7.91 -34.37 3.86
N MET A 338 8.12 -34.00 2.62
CA MET A 338 7.07 -33.81 1.62
C MET A 338 7.28 -34.74 0.44
N GLY A 339 6.60 -35.88 0.45
CA GLY A 339 6.67 -36.89 -0.62
C GLY A 339 5.64 -36.63 -1.73
N PHE A 340 6.04 -36.81 -2.97
CA PHE A 340 5.16 -36.78 -4.13
C PHE A 340 5.79 -37.51 -5.32
N ASP A 341 4.94 -37.86 -6.29
CA ASP A 341 5.38 -38.36 -7.61
C ASP A 341 5.16 -37.24 -8.63
N LEU A 342 6.22 -36.83 -9.33
CA LEU A 342 6.12 -35.84 -10.40
C LEU A 342 6.08 -36.59 -11.76
N ILE A 343 5.00 -36.43 -12.50
CA ILE A 343 4.79 -37.10 -13.78
C ILE A 343 5.17 -36.12 -14.89
N ASP A 344 6.20 -36.48 -15.68
CA ASP A 344 6.64 -35.61 -16.77
C ASP A 344 5.71 -35.73 -18.01
N LYS A 345 5.99 -34.95 -19.05
CA LYS A 345 5.18 -34.95 -20.29
C LYS A 345 5.28 -36.23 -21.10
N GLU A 346 6.32 -37.03 -20.90
CA GLU A 346 6.53 -38.33 -21.46
C GLU A 346 5.93 -39.47 -20.61
N ASN A 347 5.13 -39.15 -19.60
CA ASN A 347 4.52 -40.06 -18.63
C ASN A 347 5.55 -40.87 -17.82
N ARG A 348 6.76 -40.36 -17.63
CA ARG A 348 7.72 -40.96 -16.69
C ARG A 348 7.39 -40.42 -15.29
N ILE A 349 7.48 -41.31 -14.31
CA ILE A 349 7.21 -40.99 -12.91
C ILE A 349 8.54 -40.74 -12.22
N HIS A 350 8.68 -39.59 -11.56
CA HIS A 350 9.82 -39.19 -10.75
C HIS A 350 9.37 -39.14 -9.29
N PRO A 351 9.67 -40.19 -8.49
CA PRO A 351 9.40 -40.12 -7.06
C PRO A 351 10.36 -39.14 -6.38
N ILE A 352 9.79 -38.19 -5.67
CA ILE A 352 10.53 -37.11 -5.02
C ILE A 352 10.11 -37.00 -3.57
N THR A 353 11.07 -36.70 -2.70
CA THR A 353 10.81 -36.28 -1.31
C THR A 353 11.59 -34.98 -1.06
N CYS A 354 10.90 -33.87 -0.90
CA CYS A 354 11.50 -32.61 -0.48
C CYS A 354 11.56 -32.56 1.05
N ILE A 355 12.70 -32.14 1.58
CA ILE A 355 12.93 -31.96 3.01
C ILE A 355 13.23 -30.49 3.27
N ASP A 356 12.30 -29.80 3.93
CA ASP A 356 12.49 -28.44 4.42
C ASP A 356 13.02 -28.49 5.85
N MET A 357 14.24 -28.02 6.04
CA MET A 357 14.94 -28.03 7.33
C MET A 357 14.90 -26.64 7.96
N ALA A 358 14.77 -26.59 9.29
CA ALA A 358 14.84 -25.36 10.04
C ALA A 358 16.15 -24.61 9.72
N GLY A 359 16.06 -23.29 9.57
CA GLY A 359 17.22 -22.45 9.24
C GLY A 359 18.25 -22.42 10.37
N GLU A 360 17.81 -22.65 11.58
CA GLU A 360 18.58 -22.74 12.82
C GLU A 360 19.63 -23.86 12.79
N LEU A 361 19.41 -24.89 11.97
CA LEU A 361 20.37 -25.99 11.77
C LEU A 361 21.74 -25.47 11.33
N MET A 362 21.82 -24.41 10.54
CA MET A 362 23.11 -23.81 10.16
C MET A 362 23.87 -23.27 11.34
N ARG A 363 23.18 -22.71 12.34
CA ARG A 363 23.75 -22.26 13.60
C ARG A 363 24.23 -23.45 14.42
N CYS A 364 23.46 -24.52 14.52
CA CYS A 364 23.80 -25.71 15.26
C CYS A 364 25.07 -26.35 14.70
N MET A 365 25.22 -26.50 13.39
CA MET A 365 26.41 -26.98 12.73
C MET A 365 27.62 -26.08 12.99
N TYR A 366 27.44 -24.77 12.97
CA TYR A 366 28.52 -23.82 13.29
C TYR A 366 28.99 -23.99 14.73
N LYS A 367 28.07 -24.01 15.71
CA LYS A 367 28.41 -24.15 17.15
C LYS A 367 29.13 -25.47 17.43
N GLU A 368 28.61 -26.57 16.88
CA GLU A 368 29.22 -27.89 17.04
C GLU A 368 30.67 -27.91 16.49
N ASN A 369 30.86 -27.35 15.29
CA ASN A 369 32.16 -27.27 14.66
C ASN A 369 33.14 -26.30 15.37
N ALA A 370 32.61 -25.27 16.05
CA ALA A 370 33.39 -24.30 16.83
C ALA A 370 33.68 -24.77 18.28
N GLY A 371 32.97 -25.79 18.75
CA GLY A 371 33.01 -26.21 20.16
C GLY A 371 32.30 -25.25 21.10
N ASP A 372 31.32 -24.48 20.57
CA ASP A 372 30.52 -23.53 21.34
C ASP A 372 29.46 -24.25 22.19
N PRO A 373 29.01 -23.65 23.31
CA PRO A 373 27.91 -24.20 24.10
C PRO A 373 26.63 -24.33 23.29
N MET A 374 25.93 -25.46 23.40
CA MET A 374 24.69 -25.76 22.68
C MET A 374 23.54 -25.96 23.66
N LEU A 375 22.34 -25.53 23.25
CA LEU A 375 21.09 -25.80 23.95
C LEU A 375 20.61 -27.22 23.65
N ASP A 376 19.79 -27.80 24.52
CA ASP A 376 19.19 -29.12 24.28
C ASP A 376 18.41 -29.17 22.94
N THR A 377 17.75 -28.10 22.57
CA THR A 377 17.05 -27.95 21.26
C THR A 377 18.02 -27.97 20.08
N ASP A 378 19.22 -27.37 20.23
CA ASP A 378 20.28 -27.39 19.20
C ASP A 378 20.78 -28.83 18.98
N LEU A 379 21.00 -29.58 20.09
CA LEU A 379 21.42 -30.97 20.05
C LEU A 379 20.36 -31.90 19.45
N GLU A 380 19.09 -31.71 19.81
CA GLU A 380 17.97 -32.49 19.23
C GLU A 380 17.86 -32.26 17.71
N MET A 381 18.12 -31.06 17.24
CA MET A 381 18.08 -30.72 15.82
C MET A 381 19.22 -31.40 15.03
N LEU A 382 20.44 -31.41 15.58
CA LEU A 382 21.56 -32.15 14.98
C LEU A 382 21.36 -33.66 15.02
N ASP A 383 20.79 -34.20 16.10
CA ASP A 383 20.41 -35.61 16.21
C ASP A 383 19.38 -36.01 15.13
N THR A 384 18.36 -35.22 14.94
CA THR A 384 17.34 -35.44 13.87
C THR A 384 18.01 -35.44 12.49
N MET A 385 18.87 -34.45 12.20
CA MET A 385 19.59 -34.39 10.94
C MET A 385 20.49 -35.61 10.76
N THR A 386 21.20 -36.02 11.81
CA THR A 386 22.10 -37.21 11.78
C THR A 386 21.30 -38.47 11.48
N LYS A 387 20.16 -38.67 12.13
CA LYS A 387 19.28 -39.82 11.87
C LYS A 387 18.78 -39.84 10.42
N VAL A 388 18.38 -38.69 9.90
CA VAL A 388 17.79 -38.58 8.53
C VAL A 388 18.87 -38.71 7.45
N LEU A 389 20.04 -38.09 7.60
CA LEU A 389 21.05 -37.99 6.53
C LEU A 389 22.19 -39.01 6.67
N ILE A 390 22.61 -39.36 7.90
CA ILE A 390 23.77 -40.21 8.12
C ILE A 390 23.35 -41.64 8.45
N ASP A 391 22.45 -41.83 9.41
CA ASP A 391 22.01 -43.14 9.90
C ASP A 391 20.90 -43.74 9.02
N ASN A 392 20.25 -42.93 8.21
CA ASN A 392 19.26 -43.40 7.25
C ASN A 392 19.93 -44.35 6.25
N ARG A 393 19.63 -45.64 6.36
CA ARG A 393 20.12 -46.67 5.45
C ARG A 393 19.42 -46.72 4.09
N SER A 394 18.73 -45.62 3.74
CA SER A 394 18.11 -45.45 2.44
C SER A 394 19.13 -45.47 1.33
N THR A 395 18.83 -46.16 0.23
CA THR A 395 19.61 -46.12 -1.00
C THR A 395 19.18 -44.98 -1.92
N ASN A 396 18.38 -44.06 -1.40
CA ASN A 396 17.83 -42.94 -2.15
C ASN A 396 18.96 -42.00 -2.63
N ARG A 397 18.84 -41.55 -3.87
CA ARG A 397 19.71 -40.51 -4.41
C ARG A 397 19.37 -39.15 -3.78
N LYS A 398 20.33 -38.28 -3.64
CA LYS A 398 20.19 -37.01 -2.93
C LYS A 398 20.59 -35.81 -3.78
N ILE A 399 19.84 -34.73 -3.64
CA ILE A 399 20.13 -33.40 -4.17
C ILE A 399 20.12 -32.41 -3.01
N HIS A 400 21.14 -31.56 -2.94
CA HIS A 400 21.21 -30.54 -1.90
C HIS A 400 21.13 -29.15 -2.52
N ILE A 401 20.22 -28.31 -2.01
CA ILE A 401 19.99 -26.94 -2.45
C ILE A 401 20.27 -25.98 -1.30
N PHE A 402 21.38 -25.24 -1.41
CA PHE A 402 21.75 -24.21 -0.45
C PHE A 402 21.12 -22.87 -0.86
N VAL A 403 20.30 -22.32 0.01
CA VAL A 403 19.57 -21.08 -0.24
C VAL A 403 20.31 -19.90 0.39
N ILE A 404 20.72 -18.95 -0.44
CA ILE A 404 21.44 -17.73 -0.06
C ILE A 404 20.62 -16.52 -0.51
N GLU A 405 20.39 -15.56 0.39
CA GLU A 405 19.73 -14.31 0.03
C GLU A 405 20.72 -13.34 -0.61
N TYR A 406 20.38 -12.81 -1.80
CA TYR A 406 21.15 -11.74 -2.44
C TYR A 406 21.08 -10.44 -1.63
N GLY A 407 22.23 -9.81 -1.40
CA GLY A 407 22.33 -8.55 -0.64
C GLY A 407 22.27 -8.71 0.88
N ALA A 408 22.30 -9.96 1.41
CA ALA A 408 22.29 -10.22 2.86
C ALA A 408 23.64 -10.66 3.44
N GLU A 409 24.73 -10.46 2.71
CA GLU A 409 26.10 -10.85 3.14
C GLU A 409 26.52 -10.24 4.47
N ASN A 410 26.07 -9.03 4.77
CA ASN A 410 26.36 -8.29 6.01
C ASN A 410 25.24 -8.37 7.05
N ARG A 411 24.10 -9.01 6.73
CA ARG A 411 23.00 -9.17 7.69
C ARG A 411 23.42 -10.12 8.81
N LEU A 412 23.29 -9.64 10.03
CA LEU A 412 23.59 -10.44 11.21
C LEU A 412 22.38 -11.31 11.57
N TYR A 413 22.66 -12.57 11.85
CA TYR A 413 21.76 -13.51 12.50
C TYR A 413 22.40 -13.93 13.82
N GLU A 414 21.75 -13.66 14.95
CA GLU A 414 22.31 -13.90 16.29
C GLU A 414 23.77 -13.40 16.45
N GLY A 415 24.06 -12.22 15.88
CA GLY A 415 25.37 -11.56 16.04
C GLY A 415 26.44 -11.90 15.00
N LEU A 416 26.21 -12.89 14.14
CA LEU A 416 27.18 -13.29 13.10
C LEU A 416 26.56 -13.12 11.69
N PRO A 417 27.36 -12.73 10.67
CA PRO A 417 26.92 -12.65 9.30
C PRO A 417 26.68 -14.02 8.68
N GLN A 418 25.75 -14.09 7.71
CA GLN A 418 25.36 -15.31 7.00
C GLN A 418 26.53 -16.16 6.52
N LYS A 419 27.59 -15.53 6.00
CA LYS A 419 28.79 -16.23 5.50
C LYS A 419 29.52 -17.08 6.56
N VAL A 420 29.47 -16.68 7.84
CA VAL A 420 30.13 -17.41 8.93
C VAL A 420 29.41 -18.73 9.20
N TYR A 421 28.07 -18.69 9.26
CA TYR A 421 27.26 -19.90 9.42
C TYR A 421 27.40 -20.86 8.24
N LEU A 422 27.42 -20.35 7.02
CA LEU A 422 27.58 -21.16 5.81
C LEU A 422 28.98 -21.83 5.77
N ASN A 423 30.03 -21.12 6.12
CA ASN A 423 31.39 -21.71 6.22
C ASN A 423 31.45 -22.78 7.31
N GLY A 424 30.83 -22.53 8.48
CA GLY A 424 30.77 -23.51 9.58
C GLY A 424 30.00 -24.76 9.16
N ALA A 425 28.85 -24.59 8.47
CA ALA A 425 28.07 -25.71 7.96
C ALA A 425 28.84 -26.57 6.95
N VAL A 426 29.58 -25.98 6.02
CA VAL A 426 30.41 -26.72 5.07
C VAL A 426 31.53 -27.48 5.79
N SER A 427 32.18 -26.88 6.78
CA SER A 427 33.18 -27.56 7.61
C SER A 427 32.58 -28.74 8.36
N TYR A 428 31.42 -28.58 8.96
CA TYR A 428 30.67 -29.66 9.62
C TYR A 428 30.32 -30.81 8.65
N ILE A 429 29.71 -30.47 7.47
CA ILE A 429 29.35 -31.43 6.42
C ILE A 429 30.57 -32.23 5.97
N LYS A 430 31.75 -31.57 5.81
CA LYS A 430 33.00 -32.21 5.42
C LYS A 430 33.52 -33.16 6.50
N ASN A 431 33.48 -32.75 7.77
CA ASN A 431 33.96 -33.53 8.88
C ASN A 431 33.10 -34.77 9.17
N THR A 432 31.76 -34.63 9.02
CA THR A 432 30.79 -35.72 9.25
C THR A 432 30.57 -36.62 8.05
N GLY A 433 31.01 -36.20 6.86
CA GLY A 433 30.81 -36.96 5.61
C GLY A 433 29.36 -37.15 5.23
N ILE A 434 28.52 -36.15 5.49
CA ILE A 434 27.07 -36.17 5.14
C ILE A 434 26.88 -36.38 3.65
N PHE A 435 27.68 -35.73 2.80
CA PHE A 435 27.60 -35.89 1.34
C PHE A 435 28.49 -37.02 0.90
N LYS A 436 27.88 -38.03 0.30
CA LYS A 436 28.49 -39.28 -0.16
C LYS A 436 28.23 -39.52 -1.65
N LYS A 437 28.65 -40.66 -2.15
CA LYS A 437 28.38 -41.09 -3.54
C LYS A 437 26.90 -41.24 -3.94
N ASP A 438 25.98 -41.18 -2.97
CA ASP A 438 24.54 -41.12 -3.19
C ASP A 438 24.05 -39.70 -3.48
N THR A 439 24.88 -38.67 -3.38
CA THR A 439 24.58 -37.28 -3.78
C THR A 439 24.81 -37.11 -5.28
N ASP A 440 23.77 -36.74 -6.01
CA ASP A 440 23.78 -36.49 -7.44
C ASP A 440 24.19 -35.08 -7.83
N ALA A 441 23.76 -34.09 -7.03
CA ALA A 441 24.00 -32.68 -7.33
C ALA A 441 23.93 -31.80 -6.08
N ILE A 442 24.65 -30.69 -6.15
CA ILE A 442 24.62 -29.60 -5.17
C ILE A 442 24.34 -28.28 -5.92
N TYR A 443 23.36 -27.53 -5.45
CA TYR A 443 22.97 -26.24 -6.03
C TYR A 443 23.08 -25.13 -5.00
N ILE A 444 23.44 -23.93 -5.45
CA ILE A 444 23.28 -22.68 -4.70
C ILE A 444 22.12 -21.89 -5.33
N LEU A 445 21.01 -21.80 -4.61
CA LEU A 445 19.84 -21.03 -5.00
C LEU A 445 19.93 -19.62 -4.40
N ILE A 446 20.16 -18.61 -5.24
CA ILE A 446 20.31 -17.22 -4.84
C ILE A 446 18.93 -16.56 -4.90
N THR A 447 18.29 -16.42 -3.75
CA THR A 447 16.95 -15.80 -3.62
C THR A 447 17.05 -14.28 -3.67
N LYS A 448 15.90 -13.62 -3.91
CA LYS A 448 15.80 -12.17 -4.09
C LYS A 448 16.75 -11.63 -5.17
N ALA A 449 16.95 -12.42 -6.22
CA ALA A 449 17.81 -12.10 -7.34
C ALA A 449 17.36 -10.85 -8.13
N ASP A 450 16.11 -10.46 -7.99
CA ASP A 450 15.51 -9.21 -8.48
C ASP A 450 16.19 -7.95 -7.92
N LYS A 451 16.86 -8.04 -6.78
CA LYS A 451 17.65 -6.94 -6.21
C LYS A 451 19.00 -6.71 -6.91
N ALA A 452 19.41 -7.62 -7.78
CA ALA A 452 20.63 -7.47 -8.54
C ALA A 452 20.45 -6.44 -9.67
N LYS A 453 21.53 -5.72 -10.02
CA LYS A 453 21.51 -4.73 -11.11
C LYS A 453 21.10 -5.32 -12.46
N ASP A 454 21.40 -6.60 -12.68
CA ASP A 454 21.01 -7.35 -13.86
C ASP A 454 20.86 -8.85 -13.50
N ASN A 455 20.20 -9.61 -14.38
CA ASN A 455 19.95 -11.05 -14.20
C ASN A 455 20.97 -11.94 -14.93
N ARG A 456 22.17 -11.44 -15.24
CA ARG A 456 23.20 -12.24 -15.90
C ARG A 456 23.85 -13.19 -14.91
N ILE A 457 24.15 -14.40 -15.37
CA ILE A 457 24.77 -15.43 -14.54
C ILE A 457 26.14 -14.95 -13.96
N ASP A 458 26.86 -14.12 -14.72
CA ASP A 458 28.14 -13.58 -14.28
C ASP A 458 28.01 -12.67 -13.05
N THR A 459 26.92 -11.91 -12.94
CA THR A 459 26.62 -11.08 -11.77
C THR A 459 26.50 -11.94 -10.51
N PHE A 460 25.81 -13.05 -10.60
CA PHE A 460 25.65 -13.99 -9.48
C PHE A 460 26.93 -14.78 -9.19
N ASN A 461 27.68 -15.15 -10.21
CA ASN A 461 29.00 -15.76 -10.04
C ASN A 461 29.95 -14.81 -9.29
N GLN A 462 30.01 -13.54 -9.69
CA GLN A 462 30.81 -12.52 -8.99
C GLN A 462 30.33 -12.29 -7.55
N TYR A 463 29.01 -12.25 -7.34
CA TYR A 463 28.44 -12.09 -6.01
C TYR A 463 28.87 -13.21 -5.05
N ILE A 464 28.78 -14.48 -5.47
CA ILE A 464 29.22 -15.62 -4.67
C ILE A 464 30.74 -15.59 -4.45
N ASN A 465 31.54 -15.31 -5.49
CA ASN A 465 32.97 -15.24 -5.36
C ASN A 465 33.46 -14.12 -4.43
N ASN A 466 32.78 -12.96 -4.45
CA ASN A 466 33.17 -11.83 -3.61
C ASN A 466 32.76 -12.00 -2.15
N ASN A 467 31.61 -12.63 -1.88
CA ASN A 467 31.03 -12.65 -0.55
C ASN A 467 31.05 -14.02 0.14
N TYR A 468 31.10 -15.13 -0.64
CA TYR A 468 30.94 -16.50 -0.13
C TYR A 468 32.00 -17.48 -0.69
N LEU A 469 33.18 -16.98 -1.08
CA LEU A 469 34.22 -17.80 -1.73
C LEU A 469 34.63 -19.02 -0.91
N GLY A 470 34.79 -18.87 0.41
CA GLY A 470 35.15 -19.97 1.30
C GLY A 470 34.10 -21.08 1.32
N PHE A 471 32.82 -20.70 1.40
CA PHE A 471 31.69 -21.61 1.33
C PHE A 471 31.62 -22.34 -0.03
N TYR A 472 31.71 -21.60 -1.13
CA TYR A 472 31.70 -22.16 -2.48
C TYR A 472 32.82 -23.14 -2.73
N ASN A 473 34.09 -22.75 -2.40
CA ASN A 473 35.25 -23.61 -2.55
C ASN A 473 35.17 -24.87 -1.68
N GLY A 474 34.57 -24.74 -0.48
CA GLY A 474 34.36 -25.90 0.40
C GLY A 474 33.37 -26.92 -0.22
N LEU A 475 32.28 -26.45 -0.82
CA LEU A 475 31.34 -27.32 -1.54
C LEU A 475 31.99 -27.96 -2.78
N GLU A 476 32.77 -27.21 -3.58
CA GLU A 476 33.49 -27.75 -4.74
C GLU A 476 34.48 -28.85 -4.34
N GLN A 477 35.19 -28.69 -3.24
CA GLN A 477 36.07 -29.73 -2.70
C GLN A 477 35.30 -31.00 -2.33
N ILE A 478 34.11 -30.85 -1.71
CA ILE A 478 33.23 -31.99 -1.39
C ILE A 478 32.81 -32.68 -2.68
N CYS A 479 32.42 -31.92 -3.71
CA CYS A 479 32.06 -32.45 -5.01
C CYS A 479 33.19 -33.26 -5.64
N GLN A 480 34.42 -32.72 -5.64
CA GLN A 480 35.58 -33.40 -6.22
C GLN A 480 35.89 -34.69 -5.49
N VAL A 481 35.90 -34.69 -4.14
CA VAL A 481 36.22 -35.89 -3.34
C VAL A 481 35.18 -36.99 -3.52
N ASN A 482 33.92 -36.67 -3.68
CA ASN A 482 32.79 -37.62 -3.76
C ASN A 482 32.34 -37.92 -5.21
N GLU A 483 33.05 -37.42 -6.21
CA GLU A 483 32.70 -37.59 -7.64
C GLU A 483 31.28 -37.04 -8.00
N ILE A 484 30.90 -35.94 -7.29
CA ILE A 484 29.63 -35.21 -7.52
C ILE A 484 29.88 -34.20 -8.63
N LYS A 485 28.82 -33.84 -9.41
CA LYS A 485 28.88 -32.76 -10.39
C LYS A 485 29.32 -31.45 -9.73
N PRO A 486 29.99 -30.54 -10.47
CA PRO A 486 30.33 -29.20 -9.96
C PRO A 486 29.07 -28.45 -9.46
N VAL A 487 29.26 -27.57 -8.48
CA VAL A 487 28.19 -26.80 -7.88
C VAL A 487 27.61 -25.80 -8.88
N GLU A 488 26.34 -25.91 -9.17
CA GLU A 488 25.64 -24.96 -10.04
C GLU A 488 24.96 -23.85 -9.22
N LYS A 489 24.94 -22.63 -9.77
CA LYS A 489 24.32 -21.44 -9.16
C LYS A 489 23.06 -21.09 -9.92
N LEU A 490 21.97 -20.86 -9.19
CA LEU A 490 20.65 -20.59 -9.73
C LEU A 490 20.13 -19.25 -9.18
N ALA A 491 19.86 -18.30 -10.05
CA ALA A 491 19.18 -17.07 -9.66
C ALA A 491 17.68 -17.33 -9.46
N PHE A 492 17.12 -16.86 -8.37
CA PHE A 492 15.75 -17.08 -7.99
C PHE A 492 15.10 -15.82 -7.45
N SER A 493 13.92 -15.48 -7.96
CA SER A 493 13.05 -14.44 -7.42
C SER A 493 11.60 -14.90 -7.48
N LEU A 494 10.80 -14.40 -6.56
CA LEU A 494 9.36 -14.68 -6.54
C LEU A 494 8.58 -13.76 -7.47
N GLY A 495 9.17 -12.65 -7.91
CA GLY A 495 8.52 -11.55 -8.64
C GLY A 495 8.45 -10.28 -7.79
N ASP A 496 7.44 -9.45 -8.02
CA ASP A 496 7.32 -8.16 -7.32
C ASP A 496 6.75 -8.39 -5.91
N VAL A 497 7.58 -8.15 -4.90
CA VAL A 497 7.16 -8.19 -3.50
C VAL A 497 6.75 -6.80 -3.06
N CYS A 498 5.57 -6.68 -2.43
CA CYS A 498 5.03 -5.43 -1.91
C CYS A 498 4.67 -5.58 -0.42
N PHE A 499 4.98 -4.53 0.35
CA PHE A 499 4.64 -4.44 1.78
C PHE A 499 5.11 -5.64 2.59
N GLN A 500 6.33 -6.13 2.26
CA GLN A 500 7.05 -7.23 2.91
C GLN A 500 6.34 -8.59 2.89
N ASN A 501 5.06 -8.67 2.54
CA ASN A 501 4.25 -9.85 2.71
C ASN A 501 3.52 -10.29 1.43
N TYR A 502 3.18 -9.38 0.54
CA TYR A 502 2.43 -9.71 -0.68
C TYR A 502 3.34 -9.79 -1.89
N CYS A 503 3.11 -10.79 -2.73
CA CYS A 503 3.93 -11.04 -3.90
C CYS A 503 3.06 -11.17 -5.16
N LYS A 504 3.38 -10.41 -6.20
CA LYS A 504 2.92 -10.68 -7.56
C LYS A 504 3.85 -11.73 -8.16
N PHE A 505 3.43 -12.98 -8.04
CA PHE A 505 4.27 -14.15 -8.33
C PHE A 505 4.68 -14.25 -9.79
N ASN A 506 5.99 -14.41 -10.02
CA ASN A 506 6.59 -14.77 -11.32
C ASN A 506 7.03 -16.24 -11.29
N ALA A 507 6.31 -17.10 -11.98
CA ALA A 507 6.56 -18.53 -11.98
C ALA A 507 7.88 -18.94 -12.69
N ARG A 508 8.43 -18.12 -13.59
CA ARG A 508 9.55 -18.49 -14.47
C ARG A 508 10.81 -18.99 -13.73
N PRO A 509 11.28 -18.37 -12.63
CA PRO A 509 12.41 -18.90 -11.88
C PRO A 509 12.13 -20.29 -11.29
N ALA A 510 10.93 -20.49 -10.73
CA ALA A 510 10.52 -21.80 -10.21
C ALA A 510 10.36 -22.86 -11.30
N GLU A 511 9.86 -22.50 -12.48
CA GLU A 511 9.79 -23.40 -13.65
C GLU A 511 11.18 -23.93 -14.04
N ASN A 512 12.21 -23.09 -13.98
CA ASN A 512 13.59 -23.52 -14.27
C ASN A 512 14.09 -24.54 -13.25
N VAL A 513 13.78 -24.34 -11.95
CA VAL A 513 14.14 -25.31 -10.91
C VAL A 513 13.38 -26.64 -11.10
N VAL A 514 12.09 -26.62 -11.42
CA VAL A 514 11.31 -27.85 -11.70
C VAL A 514 11.88 -28.62 -12.90
N LYS A 515 12.27 -27.93 -13.99
CA LYS A 515 12.94 -28.55 -15.13
C LYS A 515 14.25 -29.23 -14.71
N LEU A 516 15.03 -28.58 -13.91
CA LEU A 516 16.30 -29.09 -13.40
C LEU A 516 16.10 -30.32 -12.49
N ILE A 517 15.06 -30.30 -11.64
CA ILE A 517 14.67 -31.46 -10.83
C ILE A 517 14.33 -32.64 -11.72
N LEU A 518 13.48 -32.45 -12.74
CA LEU A 518 13.12 -33.52 -13.69
C LEU A 518 14.31 -34.10 -14.44
N LEU A 519 15.32 -33.28 -14.75
CA LEU A 519 16.54 -33.72 -15.43
C LEU A 519 17.49 -34.56 -14.54
N ASN A 520 17.48 -34.28 -13.22
CA ASN A 520 18.45 -34.88 -12.29
C ASN A 520 17.83 -35.90 -11.33
N THR A 521 16.52 -36.19 -11.44
CA THR A 521 15.86 -37.19 -10.60
C THR A 521 15.69 -38.53 -11.36
N ALA A 522 15.79 -39.62 -10.63
CA ALA A 522 15.51 -40.94 -11.17
C ALA A 522 14.04 -41.08 -11.64
N SER A 523 13.80 -41.71 -12.77
CA SER A 523 12.45 -41.88 -13.31
C SER A 523 12.19 -43.28 -13.82
N PHE A 524 10.92 -43.69 -13.86
CA PHE A 524 10.47 -44.94 -14.45
C PHE A 524 9.16 -44.75 -15.23
N ARG A 525 8.89 -45.64 -16.21
CA ARG A 525 7.61 -45.64 -16.93
C ARG A 525 6.54 -46.33 -16.09
N GLY A 526 5.34 -45.78 -16.05
CA GLY A 526 4.20 -46.39 -15.38
C GLY A 526 3.99 -47.85 -15.76
N GLY A 527 3.69 -48.72 -14.79
CA GLY A 527 3.56 -50.20 -15.00
C GLY A 527 4.83 -51.01 -14.70
N LYS A 528 5.99 -50.40 -14.50
CA LYS A 528 7.26 -51.08 -14.21
C LYS A 528 7.83 -50.83 -12.81
N ARG A 529 7.01 -50.30 -11.87
CA ARG A 529 7.44 -50.02 -10.50
C ARG A 529 8.11 -51.23 -9.82
N GLY A 530 7.51 -52.41 -9.95
CA GLY A 530 8.05 -53.62 -9.35
C GLY A 530 9.36 -54.12 -9.96
N TRP A 531 9.71 -53.74 -11.21
CA TRP A 531 10.99 -54.04 -11.82
C TRP A 531 12.09 -53.10 -11.34
N PHE A 532 11.78 -51.81 -11.16
CA PHE A 532 12.72 -50.79 -10.68
C PHE A 532 13.07 -51.01 -9.20
N GLU A 533 12.09 -51.37 -8.36
CA GLU A 533 12.31 -51.75 -6.97
C GLU A 533 13.25 -52.97 -6.83
N ARG A 534 13.16 -53.94 -7.77
CA ARG A 534 14.07 -55.10 -7.81
C ARG A 534 15.50 -54.76 -8.26
N LYS A 535 15.68 -53.75 -9.11
CA LYS A 535 16.97 -53.29 -9.59
C LYS A 535 17.71 -52.38 -8.63
N LEU A 536 17.00 -51.70 -7.74
CA LEU A 536 17.58 -50.91 -6.65
C LEU A 536 17.93 -51.74 -5.41
N LYS A 537 17.39 -52.95 -5.28
CA LYS A 537 17.70 -53.90 -4.20
C LYS A 537 18.82 -54.92 -4.56
N GLY A 538 19.35 -54.89 -5.75
CA GLY A 538 20.53 -55.62 -6.19
C GLY A 538 21.72 -54.69 -6.31
#